data_b40c4de80041c8155e3b671374c6ca3a
#
_entry.id   b40c4de80041c8155e3b671374c6ca3a
#
_cell.length_a   1.000
_cell.length_b   1.000
_cell.length_c   1.000
_cell.angle_alpha   90.00
_cell.angle_beta   90.00
_cell.angle_gamma   90.00
#
_symmetry.space_group_name_H-M   'P 1'
#
loop_
_entity.id
_entity.type
_entity.pdbx_description
1 polymer ?
#
loop_
_entity_poly.entity_id
_entity_poly.type
_entity_poly.pdbx_seq_one_letter_code
_entity_poly.pdbx_strand_id
1 'polypeptide(L)'
;MTPVVDEELWSAVGDPIRRRMLDLLLVDGQGTATSLSERLPVTRQAVAKHLAVLDRVGLVHGAAAGREHRYWVDDAQLARAAEQLASVGSNWDGRLRRIARIAERIERQKQQKAPKP
;
A
#
# COMPACT_ATOMS: atom_id res chain seq x y z
N MET A 1 0.74 -9.27 -21.43
CA MET A 1 0.00 -8.00 -21.24
C MET A 1 0.49 -7.32 -19.97
N THR A 2 0.93 -6.08 -20.09
CA THR A 2 1.39 -5.31 -18.92
C THR A 2 0.15 -4.84 -18.14
N PRO A 3 0.08 -5.11 -16.82
CA PRO A 3 -1.06 -4.64 -16.05
C PRO A 3 -1.11 -3.10 -16.05
N VAL A 4 -2.32 -2.57 -16.21
CA VAL A 4 -2.55 -1.13 -16.09
C VAL A 4 -2.55 -0.78 -14.60
N VAL A 5 -1.59 0.03 -14.18
CA VAL A 5 -1.47 0.49 -12.80
C VAL A 5 -1.87 1.96 -12.74
N ASP A 6 -2.78 2.31 -11.86
CA ASP A 6 -3.10 3.68 -11.54
C ASP A 6 -2.00 4.22 -10.62
N GLU A 7 -1.11 5.05 -11.18
CA GLU A 7 0.05 5.57 -10.45
C GLU A 7 -0.33 6.40 -9.22
N GLU A 8 -1.40 7.16 -9.30
CA GLU A 8 -1.87 7.94 -8.16
C GLU A 8 -2.39 7.06 -7.04
N LEU A 9 -3.17 6.04 -7.39
CA LEU A 9 -3.69 5.05 -6.44
C LEU A 9 -2.53 4.28 -5.80
N TRP A 10 -1.58 3.84 -6.60
CA TRP A 10 -0.39 3.14 -6.14
C TRP A 10 0.43 3.99 -5.16
N SER A 11 0.67 5.26 -5.52
CA SER A 11 1.39 6.20 -4.66
C SER A 11 0.67 6.41 -3.33
N ALA A 12 -0.66 6.51 -3.35
CA ALA A 12 -1.45 6.69 -2.14
C ALA A 12 -1.28 5.52 -1.16
N VAL A 13 -1.33 4.27 -1.65
CA VAL A 13 -1.16 3.08 -0.79
C VAL A 13 0.31 2.77 -0.48
N GLY A 14 1.24 3.45 -1.11
CA GLY A 14 2.67 3.29 -0.86
C GLY A 14 3.15 3.86 0.46
N ASP A 15 2.44 4.82 1.03
CA ASP A 15 2.82 5.47 2.28
C ASP A 15 2.39 4.63 3.49
N PRO A 16 3.31 4.29 4.41
CA PRO A 16 2.99 3.46 5.58
C PRO A 16 1.93 4.06 6.50
N ILE A 17 1.94 5.38 6.69
CA ILE A 17 0.96 6.05 7.54
C ILE A 17 -0.44 5.96 6.92
N ARG A 18 -0.55 6.19 5.60
CA ARG A 18 -1.84 6.06 4.91
C ARG A 18 -2.40 4.64 4.99
N ARG A 19 -1.54 3.61 4.87
CA ARG A 19 -1.99 2.22 5.05
C ARG A 19 -2.51 1.97 6.46
N ARG A 20 -1.84 2.49 7.49
CA ARG A 20 -2.31 2.37 8.88
C ARG A 20 -3.63 3.10 9.09
N MET A 21 -3.81 4.26 8.44
CA MET A 21 -5.07 4.98 8.48
C MET A 21 -6.21 4.17 7.87
N LEU A 22 -5.97 3.55 6.72
CA LEU A 22 -6.96 2.66 6.09
C LEU A 22 -7.32 1.49 7.03
N ASP A 23 -6.34 0.86 7.66
CA ASP A 23 -6.57 -0.22 8.61
C ASP A 23 -7.46 0.23 9.78
N LEU A 24 -7.16 1.39 10.36
CA LEU A 24 -7.94 1.94 11.48
C LEU A 24 -9.39 2.25 11.06
N LEU A 25 -9.56 2.84 9.88
CA LEU A 25 -10.90 3.15 9.36
C LEU A 25 -11.69 1.89 9.05
N LEU A 26 -11.05 0.84 8.56
CA LEU A 26 -11.70 -0.45 8.29
C LEU A 26 -12.15 -1.13 9.59
N VAL A 27 -11.31 -1.12 10.62
CA VAL A 27 -11.63 -1.73 11.91
C VAL A 27 -12.76 -0.98 12.60
N ASP A 28 -12.70 0.35 12.62
CA ASP A 28 -13.68 1.19 13.34
C ASP A 28 -14.92 1.51 12.50
N GLY A 29 -14.88 1.30 11.19
CA GLY A 29 -15.95 1.64 10.25
C GLY A 29 -15.93 3.08 9.77
N GLN A 30 -15.51 4.00 10.62
CA GLN A 30 -15.35 5.42 10.30
C GLN A 30 -14.41 6.08 11.31
N GLY A 31 -13.93 7.26 10.99
CA GLY A 31 -13.06 8.02 11.89
C GLY A 31 -12.96 9.49 11.49
N THR A 32 -12.35 10.27 12.37
CA THR A 32 -12.07 11.69 12.14
C THR A 32 -10.57 11.92 12.09
N ALA A 33 -10.13 13.09 11.61
CA ALA A 33 -8.72 13.46 11.65
C ALA A 33 -8.19 13.42 13.09
N THR A 34 -8.99 13.86 14.06
CA THR A 34 -8.62 13.84 15.48
C THR A 34 -8.48 12.41 16.00
N SER A 35 -9.48 11.54 15.75
CA SER A 35 -9.44 10.17 16.26
C SER A 35 -8.28 9.38 15.66
N LEU A 36 -7.95 9.60 14.40
CA LEU A 36 -6.81 8.96 13.75
C LEU A 36 -5.48 9.48 14.31
N SER A 37 -5.36 10.80 14.54
CA SER A 37 -4.12 11.39 15.06
C SER A 37 -3.79 10.90 16.47
N GLU A 38 -4.79 10.56 17.26
CA GLU A 38 -4.59 10.00 18.60
C GLU A 38 -3.94 8.63 18.59
N ARG A 39 -4.04 7.90 17.47
CA ARG A 39 -3.57 6.53 17.32
C ARG A 39 -2.37 6.39 16.38
N LEU A 40 -1.87 7.50 15.85
CA LEU A 40 -0.77 7.53 14.90
C LEU A 40 0.32 8.50 15.37
N PRO A 41 1.60 8.23 15.03
CA PRO A 41 2.71 9.11 15.46
C PRO A 41 2.87 10.32 14.53
N VAL A 42 1.77 10.98 14.20
CA VAL A 42 1.74 12.14 13.31
C VAL A 42 0.73 13.16 13.82
N THR A 43 0.91 14.41 13.43
CA THR A 43 0.00 15.50 13.83
C THR A 43 -1.36 15.37 13.15
N ARG A 44 -2.37 16.02 13.73
CA ARG A 44 -3.70 16.10 13.13
C ARG A 44 -3.65 16.73 11.74
N GLN A 45 -2.81 17.74 11.54
CA GLN A 45 -2.63 18.40 10.25
C GLN A 45 -2.04 17.44 9.20
N ALA A 46 -1.07 16.63 9.61
CA ALA A 46 -0.52 15.60 8.73
C ALA A 46 -1.57 14.56 8.38
N VAL A 47 -2.38 14.12 9.34
CA VAL A 47 -3.51 13.20 9.09
C VAL A 47 -4.50 13.80 8.08
N ALA A 48 -4.84 15.09 8.25
CA ALA A 48 -5.74 15.77 7.31
C ALA A 48 -5.19 15.78 5.89
N LYS A 49 -3.89 15.99 5.72
CA LYS A 49 -3.23 15.95 4.40
C LYS A 49 -3.27 14.54 3.80
N HIS A 50 -3.01 13.53 4.61
CA HIS A 50 -3.10 12.13 4.18
C HIS A 50 -4.53 11.75 3.77
N LEU A 51 -5.53 12.19 4.54
CA LEU A 51 -6.94 11.97 4.19
C LEU A 51 -7.31 12.63 2.86
N ALA A 52 -6.79 13.84 2.59
CA ALA A 52 -7.01 14.51 1.33
C ALA A 52 -6.44 13.72 0.13
N VAL A 53 -5.27 13.10 0.30
CA VAL A 53 -4.67 12.23 -0.72
C VAL A 53 -5.54 11.00 -0.95
N LEU A 54 -5.97 10.33 0.12
CA LEU A 54 -6.82 9.14 0.04
C LEU A 54 -8.19 9.45 -0.60
N ASP A 55 -8.76 10.61 -0.29
CA ASP A 55 -10.01 11.07 -0.87
C ASP A 55 -9.86 11.34 -2.37
N ARG A 56 -8.79 12.00 -2.77
CA ARG A 56 -8.52 12.32 -4.17
C ARG A 56 -8.44 11.08 -5.05
N VAL A 57 -7.86 10.00 -4.55
CA VAL A 57 -7.77 8.72 -5.29
C VAL A 57 -8.98 7.83 -5.08
N GLY A 58 -9.98 8.30 -4.33
CA GLY A 58 -11.25 7.59 -4.13
C GLY A 58 -11.22 6.46 -3.12
N LEU A 59 -10.15 6.32 -2.33
CA LEU A 59 -10.05 5.26 -1.32
C LEU A 59 -10.84 5.54 -0.06
N VAL A 60 -11.06 6.81 0.26
CA VAL A 60 -11.92 7.23 1.36
C VAL A 60 -12.90 8.29 0.88
N HIS A 61 -14.00 8.39 1.61
CA HIS A 61 -15.00 9.45 1.46
C HIS A 61 -15.20 10.12 2.80
N GLY A 62 -15.56 11.39 2.77
CA GLY A 62 -15.82 12.14 3.98
C GLY A 62 -17.14 12.90 3.90
N ALA A 63 -17.74 13.13 5.06
CA ALA A 63 -18.96 13.92 5.19
C ALA A 63 -18.97 14.64 6.52
N ALA A 64 -19.56 15.83 6.52
CA ALA A 64 -19.75 16.60 7.74
C ALA A 64 -20.77 15.89 8.65
N ALA A 65 -20.43 15.80 9.94
CA ALA A 65 -21.27 15.23 10.99
C ALA A 65 -21.19 16.15 12.21
N GLY A 66 -22.08 17.15 12.27
CA GLY A 66 -22.00 18.21 13.27
C GLY A 66 -20.76 19.08 13.05
N ARG A 67 -19.91 19.19 14.09
CA ARG A 67 -18.64 19.93 14.03
C ARG A 67 -17.49 19.11 13.50
N GLU A 68 -17.71 17.80 13.31
CA GLU A 68 -16.70 16.85 12.85
C GLU A 68 -16.86 16.58 11.37
N HIS A 69 -15.78 16.10 10.76
CA HIS A 69 -15.79 15.55 9.42
C HIS A 69 -15.39 14.08 9.54
N ARG A 70 -16.30 13.18 9.19
CA ARG A 70 -16.11 11.73 9.31
C ARG A 70 -15.74 11.13 7.99
N TYR A 71 -14.82 10.18 8.04
CA TYR A 71 -14.28 9.48 6.88
C TYR A 71 -14.51 7.99 6.98
N TRP A 72 -14.72 7.35 5.84
CA TRP A 72 -14.84 5.89 5.75
C TRP A 72 -14.18 5.41 4.46
N VAL A 73 -13.81 4.12 4.42
CA VAL A 73 -13.15 3.53 3.26
C VAL A 73 -14.18 3.17 2.19
N ASP A 74 -13.82 3.44 0.94
CA ASP A 74 -14.57 2.93 -0.23
C ASP A 74 -14.12 1.49 -0.50
N ASP A 75 -14.95 0.52 -0.15
CA ASP A 75 -14.62 -0.90 -0.26
C ASP A 75 -14.35 -1.31 -1.71
N ALA A 76 -15.12 -0.82 -2.65
CA ALA A 76 -14.95 -1.17 -4.06
C ALA A 76 -13.64 -0.64 -4.62
N GLN A 77 -13.27 0.60 -4.27
CA GLN A 77 -12.01 1.20 -4.70
C GLN A 77 -10.82 0.52 -4.05
N LEU A 78 -10.94 0.14 -2.77
CA LEU A 78 -9.89 -0.60 -2.07
C LEU A 78 -9.69 -1.98 -2.71
N ALA A 79 -10.77 -2.68 -3.06
CA ALA A 79 -10.69 -3.96 -3.76
C ALA A 79 -9.99 -3.83 -5.11
N ARG A 80 -10.26 -2.75 -5.85
CA ARG A 80 -9.58 -2.46 -7.12
C ARG A 80 -8.08 -2.25 -6.93
N ALA A 81 -7.71 -1.50 -5.89
CA ALA A 81 -6.30 -1.31 -5.54
C ALA A 81 -5.62 -2.64 -5.19
N ALA A 82 -6.29 -3.48 -4.42
CA ALA A 82 -5.79 -4.80 -4.06
C ALA A 82 -5.59 -5.70 -5.28
N GLU A 83 -6.50 -5.66 -6.26
CA GLU A 83 -6.36 -6.40 -7.52
C GLU A 83 -5.15 -5.92 -8.32
N GLN A 84 -4.93 -4.62 -8.40
CA GLN A 84 -3.76 -4.06 -9.08
C GLN A 84 -2.46 -4.49 -8.41
N LEU A 85 -2.42 -4.45 -7.07
CA LEU A 85 -1.26 -4.90 -6.29
C LEU A 85 -0.99 -6.40 -6.51
N ALA A 86 -2.03 -7.23 -6.47
CA ALA A 86 -1.90 -8.67 -6.70
C ALA A 86 -1.36 -8.96 -8.11
N SER A 87 -1.83 -8.25 -9.12
CA SER A 87 -1.37 -8.38 -10.50
C SER A 87 0.12 -8.03 -10.63
N VAL A 88 0.56 -6.92 -10.02
CA VAL A 88 1.97 -6.53 -10.00
C VAL A 88 2.80 -7.53 -9.20
N GLY A 89 2.28 -7.99 -8.05
CA GLY A 89 2.94 -9.00 -7.22
C GLY A 89 3.19 -10.29 -7.98
N SER A 90 2.23 -10.77 -8.74
CA SER A 90 2.39 -11.97 -9.56
C SER A 90 3.51 -11.83 -10.60
N ASN A 91 3.60 -10.67 -11.24
CA ASN A 91 4.68 -10.39 -12.19
C ASN A 91 6.04 -10.36 -11.50
N TRP A 92 6.12 -9.76 -10.32
CA TRP A 92 7.35 -9.70 -9.52
C TRP A 92 7.76 -11.08 -9.02
N ASP A 93 6.81 -11.92 -8.61
CA ASP A 93 7.10 -13.29 -8.18
C ASP A 93 7.81 -14.07 -9.28
N GLY A 94 7.36 -13.94 -10.52
CA GLY A 94 8.02 -14.52 -11.69
C GLY A 94 9.45 -14.02 -11.88
N ARG A 95 9.66 -12.72 -11.73
CA ARG A 95 10.99 -12.10 -11.84
C ARG A 95 11.91 -12.56 -10.71
N LEU A 96 11.40 -12.61 -9.49
CA LEU A 96 12.17 -13.06 -8.33
C LEU A 96 12.59 -14.52 -8.47
N ARG A 97 11.72 -15.39 -8.95
CA ARG A 97 12.07 -16.79 -9.23
C ARG A 97 13.17 -16.91 -10.27
N ARG A 98 13.10 -16.09 -11.32
CA ARG A 98 14.12 -16.05 -12.36
C ARG A 98 15.48 -15.59 -11.81
N ILE A 99 15.48 -14.55 -10.99
CA ILE A 99 16.68 -14.02 -10.32
C ILE A 99 17.29 -15.10 -9.40
N ALA A 100 16.46 -15.79 -8.62
CA ALA A 100 16.90 -16.87 -7.74
C ALA A 100 17.60 -17.98 -8.52
N ARG A 101 17.04 -18.40 -9.67
CA ARG A 101 17.67 -19.41 -10.53
C ARG A 101 19.03 -18.96 -11.08
N ILE A 102 19.14 -17.69 -11.45
CA ILE A 102 20.40 -17.11 -11.93
C ILE A 102 21.44 -17.12 -10.80
N ALA A 103 21.05 -16.70 -9.60
CA ALA A 103 21.92 -16.69 -8.43
C ALA A 103 22.42 -18.09 -8.08
N GLU A 104 21.55 -19.09 -8.12
CA GLU A 104 21.90 -20.50 -7.88
C GLU A 104 22.90 -21.01 -8.93
N ARG A 105 22.72 -20.64 -10.17
CA ARG A 105 23.66 -21.00 -11.25
C ARG A 105 25.03 -20.40 -11.01
N ILE A 106 25.10 -19.14 -10.63
CA ILE A 106 26.36 -18.45 -10.32
C ILE A 106 27.06 -19.13 -9.15
N GLU A 107 26.31 -19.46 -8.09
CA GLU A 107 26.86 -20.11 -6.93
C GLU A 107 27.44 -21.49 -7.25
N ARG A 108 26.74 -22.28 -8.06
CA ARG A 108 27.24 -23.58 -8.51
C ARG A 108 28.52 -23.43 -9.34
N GLN A 109 28.61 -22.42 -10.21
CA GLN A 109 29.83 -22.16 -10.99
C GLN A 109 31.01 -21.79 -10.10
N LYS A 110 30.77 -21.01 -9.06
CA LYS A 110 31.80 -20.65 -8.06
C LYS A 110 32.32 -21.89 -7.33
N GLN A 111 31.44 -22.78 -6.92
CA GLN A 111 31.83 -24.01 -6.23
C GLN A 111 32.64 -24.94 -7.12
N GLN A 112 32.32 -25.01 -8.41
CA GLN A 112 33.05 -25.81 -9.39
C GLN A 112 34.44 -25.26 -9.68
N LYS A 113 34.64 -23.94 -9.57
CA LYS A 113 35.89 -23.25 -9.85
C LYS A 113 36.77 -23.06 -8.59
N ALA A 114 36.23 -23.38 -7.42
CA ALA A 114 36.99 -23.24 -6.18
C ALA A 114 38.19 -24.22 -6.21
N PRO A 115 39.40 -23.74 -5.91
CA PRO A 115 40.55 -24.67 -5.85
C PRO A 115 40.35 -25.67 -4.77
N LYS A 116 40.56 -26.92 -5.09
CA LYS A 116 40.52 -28.00 -4.09
C LYS A 116 41.71 -27.83 -3.13
N PRO A 117 41.48 -27.96 -1.80
CA PRO A 117 42.58 -27.89 -0.86
C PRO A 117 43.58 -29.02 -1.07
#